data_e6c25bbe9857c4b2c9558f4acefd217e
#
_entry.id   e6c25bbe9857c4b2c9558f4acefd217e
#
_cell.length_a   1.000
_cell.length_b   1.000
_cell.length_c   1.000
_cell.angle_alpha   90.00
_cell.angle_beta   90.00
_cell.angle_gamma   90.00
#
_symmetry.space_group_name_H-M   'P 1'
#
loop_
_entity.id
_entity.type
_entity.pdbx_description
1 polymer ?
#
loop_
_entity_poly.entity_id
_entity_poly.type
_entity_poly.pdbx_seq_one_letter_code
_entity_poly.pdbx_strand_id
1 'polypeptide(L)'
;MNQTERKPVTGLKKFFFRAPLFLYRMGLGGLLGQRFLLLNHIGRKSGQPRQTVLEVVNYDKTSDTYFIASGFGQKSDWYLNILAQPKVDIQVGWRKMVVTAVPLTPEQSGEAMADYARRHPTAAKNLGKLIGYNISTEAEYRAVGRDSIPFIALKPR
;
A
#
# COMPACT_ATOMS: atom_id res chain seq x y z
N MET A 1 6.25 -5.07 -21.82
CA MET A 1 6.22 -5.39 -20.37
C MET A 1 5.96 -6.87 -20.18
N ASN A 2 6.92 -7.59 -19.63
CA ASN A 2 6.78 -9.03 -19.39
C ASN A 2 6.23 -9.29 -17.99
N GLN A 3 5.08 -9.92 -17.90
CA GLN A 3 4.55 -10.46 -16.65
C GLN A 3 5.15 -11.83 -16.40
N THR A 4 5.79 -12.00 -15.27
CA THR A 4 6.14 -13.33 -14.78
C THR A 4 5.04 -13.81 -13.83
N GLU A 5 4.81 -15.09 -13.77
CA GLU A 5 3.81 -15.65 -12.87
C GLU A 5 4.05 -15.21 -11.42
N ARG A 6 3.00 -14.69 -10.79
CA ARG A 6 3.06 -14.31 -9.38
C ARG A 6 3.06 -15.57 -8.52
N LYS A 7 4.16 -15.79 -7.82
CA LYS A 7 4.22 -16.87 -6.83
C LYS A 7 3.60 -16.39 -5.51
N PRO A 8 2.84 -17.24 -4.83
CA PRO A 8 2.30 -16.87 -3.51
C PRO A 8 3.44 -16.62 -2.52
N VAL A 9 3.26 -15.63 -1.67
CA VAL A 9 4.22 -15.34 -0.59
C VAL A 9 4.10 -16.42 0.46
N THR A 10 5.14 -17.22 0.65
CA THR A 10 5.17 -18.36 1.58
C THR A 10 6.41 -18.33 2.48
N GLY A 11 6.32 -18.99 3.63
CA GLY A 11 7.47 -19.23 4.51
C GLY A 11 8.16 -17.97 4.99
N LEU A 12 9.47 -17.90 4.75
CA LEU A 12 10.34 -16.82 5.23
C LEU A 12 9.91 -15.43 4.73
N LYS A 13 9.37 -15.35 3.50
CA LYS A 13 8.86 -14.09 2.95
C LYS A 13 7.69 -13.55 3.76
N LYS A 14 6.76 -14.40 4.19
CA LYS A 14 5.66 -14.01 5.08
C LYS A 14 6.18 -13.47 6.40
N PHE A 15 7.22 -14.06 6.96
CA PHE A 15 7.83 -13.59 8.20
C PHE A 15 8.37 -12.17 8.04
N PHE A 16 9.10 -11.87 6.97
CA PHE A 16 9.64 -10.53 6.71
C PHE A 16 8.53 -9.49 6.52
N PHE A 17 7.43 -9.84 5.86
CA PHE A 17 6.29 -8.93 5.72
C PHE A 17 5.54 -8.69 7.03
N ARG A 18 5.61 -9.62 7.99
CA ARG A 18 4.92 -9.51 9.29
C ARG A 18 5.78 -8.85 10.37
N ALA A 19 7.10 -8.80 10.22
CA ALA A 19 8.00 -8.23 11.22
C ALA A 19 7.62 -6.78 11.61
N PRO A 20 7.31 -5.85 10.67
CA PRO A 20 6.84 -4.52 11.03
C PRO A 20 5.53 -4.51 11.82
N LEU A 21 4.63 -5.46 11.57
CA LEU A 21 3.37 -5.58 12.32
C LEU A 21 3.62 -5.89 13.79
N PHE A 22 4.63 -6.71 14.11
CA PHE A 22 5.03 -6.98 15.50
C PHE A 22 5.45 -5.71 16.21
N LEU A 23 6.19 -4.83 15.55
CA LEU A 23 6.60 -3.55 16.14
C LEU A 23 5.38 -2.71 16.53
N TYR A 24 4.36 -2.63 15.69
CA TYR A 24 3.13 -1.91 16.01
C TYR A 24 2.39 -2.56 17.18
N ARG A 25 2.29 -3.89 17.21
CA ARG A 25 1.62 -4.63 18.29
C ARG A 25 2.31 -4.47 19.64
N MET A 26 3.63 -4.31 19.63
CA MET A 26 4.42 -4.07 20.85
C MET A 26 4.42 -2.60 21.27
N GLY A 27 3.71 -1.72 20.55
CA GLY A 27 3.70 -0.29 20.82
C GLY A 27 4.94 0.45 20.33
N LEU A 28 5.75 -0.18 19.49
CA LEU A 28 7.01 0.37 18.97
C LEU A 28 6.89 0.85 17.51
N GLY A 29 5.65 0.93 16.98
CA GLY A 29 5.41 1.35 15.60
C GLY A 29 5.97 2.73 15.26
N GLY A 30 6.09 3.61 16.24
CA GLY A 30 6.70 4.92 16.06
C GLY A 30 8.15 4.88 15.58
N LEU A 31 8.85 3.77 15.83
CA LEU A 31 10.24 3.56 15.36
C LEU A 31 10.31 3.44 13.85
N LEU A 32 9.21 3.08 13.18
CA LEU A 32 9.12 3.02 11.71
C LEU A 32 8.90 4.40 11.07
N GLY A 33 8.58 5.42 11.88
CA GLY A 33 8.44 6.80 11.46
C GLY A 33 7.30 7.01 10.46
N GLN A 34 7.55 7.92 9.50
CA GLN A 34 6.56 8.34 8.49
C GLN A 34 6.57 7.46 7.23
N ARG A 35 7.48 6.49 7.13
CA ARG A 35 7.66 5.67 5.94
C ARG A 35 6.60 4.57 5.80
N PHE A 36 6.09 4.08 6.92
CA PHE A 36 5.11 3.01 6.97
C PHE A 36 3.91 3.46 7.79
N LEU A 37 2.77 2.82 7.54
CA LEU A 37 1.60 2.97 8.39
C LEU A 37 1.00 1.62 8.75
N LEU A 38 0.34 1.59 9.89
CA LEU A 38 -0.52 0.48 10.29
C LEU A 38 -1.93 0.82 9.83
N LEU A 39 -2.53 -0.06 9.04
CA LEU A 39 -3.92 0.03 8.64
C LEU A 39 -4.76 -0.94 9.46
N ASN A 40 -5.74 -0.41 10.19
CA ASN A 40 -6.75 -1.22 10.87
C ASN A 40 -8.01 -1.23 10.00
N HIS A 41 -8.43 -2.41 9.58
CA HIS A 41 -9.57 -2.59 8.70
C HIS A 41 -10.45 -3.74 9.20
N ILE A 42 -11.60 -3.91 8.57
CA ILE A 42 -12.58 -4.95 8.95
C ILE A 42 -12.67 -5.96 7.81
N GLY A 43 -12.57 -7.23 8.15
CA GLY A 43 -12.77 -8.31 7.18
C GLY A 43 -14.19 -8.26 6.59
N ARG A 44 -14.31 -8.08 5.29
CA ARG A 44 -15.61 -7.94 4.60
C ARG A 44 -16.50 -9.17 4.70
N LYS A 45 -15.89 -10.35 4.92
CA LYS A 45 -16.61 -11.62 5.06
C LYS A 45 -16.81 -12.02 6.51
N SER A 46 -15.80 -11.81 7.36
CA SER A 46 -15.81 -12.27 8.76
C SER A 46 -16.33 -11.23 9.74
N GLY A 47 -16.31 -9.93 9.40
CA GLY A 47 -16.59 -8.85 10.32
C GLY A 47 -15.51 -8.65 11.39
N GLN A 48 -14.41 -9.38 11.31
CA GLN A 48 -13.34 -9.34 12.31
C GLN A 48 -12.34 -8.22 12.04
N PRO A 49 -11.78 -7.60 13.10
CA PRO A 49 -10.68 -6.65 12.95
C PRO A 49 -9.45 -7.29 12.32
N ARG A 50 -8.85 -6.58 11.38
CA ARG A 50 -7.63 -6.99 10.67
C ARG A 50 -6.63 -5.86 10.68
N GLN A 51 -5.36 -6.21 10.59
CA GLN A 51 -4.26 -5.25 10.54
C GLN A 51 -3.30 -5.59 9.41
N THR A 52 -2.79 -4.55 8.74
CA THR A 52 -1.70 -4.69 7.78
C THR A 52 -0.79 -3.48 7.86
N VAL A 53 0.50 -3.68 7.57
CA VAL A 53 1.49 -2.61 7.49
C VAL A 53 1.77 -2.33 6.02
N LEU A 54 1.69 -1.07 5.65
CA LEU A 54 1.84 -0.61 4.26
C LEU A 54 2.85 0.52 4.19
N GLU A 55 3.55 0.61 3.06
CA GLU A 55 4.42 1.75 2.79
C GLU A 55 3.57 2.98 2.48
N VAL A 56 3.96 4.12 3.06
CA VAL A 56 3.42 5.42 2.67
C VAL A 56 4.11 5.82 1.37
N VAL A 57 3.39 5.73 0.25
CA VAL A 57 3.97 6.02 -1.06
C VAL A 57 4.01 7.51 -1.37
N ASN A 58 3.16 8.29 -0.72
CA ASN A 58 3.17 9.76 -0.77
C ASN A 58 2.38 10.33 0.41
N TYR A 59 2.67 11.57 0.74
CA TYR A 59 1.95 12.34 1.75
C TYR A 59 1.75 13.78 1.28
N ASP A 60 0.49 14.20 1.21
CA ASP A 60 0.13 15.58 0.93
C ASP A 60 -0.08 16.32 2.25
N LYS A 61 0.88 17.14 2.61
CA LYS A 61 0.88 17.92 3.86
C LYS A 61 -0.28 18.92 3.92
N THR A 62 -0.66 19.49 2.78
CA THR A 62 -1.72 20.51 2.70
C THR A 62 -3.08 19.93 3.07
N SER A 63 -3.41 18.74 2.56
CA SER A 63 -4.67 18.05 2.82
C SER A 63 -4.56 16.99 3.92
N ASP A 64 -3.38 16.79 4.50
CA ASP A 64 -3.08 15.75 5.50
C ASP A 64 -3.50 14.36 5.00
N THR A 65 -3.24 14.08 3.73
CA THR A 65 -3.65 12.85 3.06
C THR A 65 -2.46 11.93 2.85
N TYR A 66 -2.56 10.71 3.32
CA TYR A 66 -1.59 9.65 3.05
C TYR A 66 -2.02 8.84 1.83
N PHE A 67 -1.06 8.42 1.02
CA PHE A 67 -1.30 7.57 -0.15
C PHE A 67 -0.63 6.23 0.05
N ILE A 68 -1.35 5.17 -0.26
CA ILE A 68 -0.89 3.78 -0.23
C ILE A 68 -1.19 3.11 -1.56
N ALA A 69 -0.54 1.99 -1.81
CA ALA A 69 -0.74 1.24 -3.05
C ALA A 69 -0.91 -0.25 -2.74
N SER A 70 -1.78 -0.92 -3.50
CA SER A 70 -1.92 -2.36 -3.45
C SER A 70 -0.95 -3.03 -4.42
N GLY A 71 0.26 -3.32 -3.94
CA GLY A 71 1.33 -3.91 -4.77
C GLY A 71 0.98 -5.27 -5.36
N PHE A 72 0.15 -6.06 -4.68
CA PHE A 72 -0.32 -7.35 -5.16
C PHE A 72 -1.66 -7.27 -5.91
N GLY A 73 -2.12 -6.05 -6.23
CA GLY A 73 -3.22 -5.81 -7.14
C GLY A 73 -4.59 -5.67 -6.48
N GLN A 74 -5.61 -5.75 -7.31
CA GLN A 74 -7.00 -5.49 -6.92
C GLN A 74 -7.64 -6.62 -6.10
N LYS A 75 -6.97 -7.77 -5.99
CA LYS A 75 -7.48 -8.95 -5.27
C LYS A 75 -6.92 -9.07 -3.85
N SER A 76 -6.07 -8.15 -3.40
CA SER A 76 -5.57 -8.14 -2.02
C SER A 76 -6.71 -7.98 -1.04
N ASP A 77 -6.72 -8.81 0.02
CA ASP A 77 -7.81 -8.82 0.98
C ASP A 77 -7.98 -7.48 1.69
N TRP A 78 -6.90 -6.85 2.13
CA TRP A 78 -7.00 -5.56 2.78
C TRP A 78 -7.59 -4.49 1.85
N TYR A 79 -7.22 -4.51 0.56
CA TYR A 79 -7.74 -3.59 -0.43
C TYR A 79 -9.25 -3.76 -0.61
N LEU A 80 -9.70 -5.01 -0.78
CA LEU A 80 -11.13 -5.30 -0.91
C LEU A 80 -11.90 -4.97 0.37
N ASN A 81 -11.29 -5.17 1.54
CA ASN A 81 -11.90 -4.83 2.82
C ASN A 81 -12.13 -3.32 2.96
N ILE A 82 -11.19 -2.48 2.57
CA ILE A 82 -11.36 -1.02 2.65
C ILE A 82 -12.28 -0.47 1.55
N LEU A 83 -12.43 -1.16 0.43
CA LEU A 83 -13.47 -0.82 -0.55
C LEU A 83 -14.87 -1.07 0.01
N ALA A 84 -15.03 -2.19 0.73
CA ALA A 84 -16.32 -2.54 1.35
C ALA A 84 -16.65 -1.63 2.54
N GLN A 85 -15.63 -1.23 3.30
CA GLN A 85 -15.80 -0.39 4.50
C GLN A 85 -14.68 0.67 4.54
N PRO A 86 -14.91 1.82 3.88
CA PRO A 86 -13.85 2.84 3.67
C PRO A 86 -13.41 3.61 4.92
N LYS A 87 -14.24 3.64 5.96
CA LYS A 87 -13.87 4.28 7.22
C LYS A 87 -12.93 3.36 7.98
N VAL A 88 -11.68 3.76 8.12
CA VAL A 88 -10.63 2.96 8.75
C VAL A 88 -9.75 3.80 9.66
N ASP A 89 -9.04 3.14 10.55
CA ASP A 89 -8.05 3.77 11.42
C ASP A 89 -6.65 3.48 10.89
N ILE A 90 -5.76 4.47 10.98
CA ILE A 90 -4.35 4.31 10.66
C ILE A 90 -3.47 4.82 11.78
N GLN A 91 -2.25 4.30 11.84
CA GLN A 91 -1.20 4.85 12.69
C GLN A 91 0.04 5.09 11.84
N VAL A 92 0.54 6.34 11.88
CA VAL A 92 1.76 6.75 11.20
C VAL A 92 2.70 7.34 12.26
N GLY A 93 3.85 6.70 12.47
CA GLY A 93 4.68 7.02 13.63
C GLY A 93 3.88 6.81 14.93
N TRP A 94 3.79 7.84 15.75
CA TRP A 94 3.01 7.82 16.99
C TRP A 94 1.59 8.36 16.82
N ARG A 95 1.26 8.85 15.63
CA ARG A 95 -0.02 9.50 15.34
C ARG A 95 -1.08 8.49 14.90
N LYS A 96 -2.22 8.50 15.57
CA LYS A 96 -3.39 7.69 15.23
C LYS A 96 -4.46 8.60 14.61
N MET A 97 -5.07 8.15 13.51
CA MET A 97 -6.07 8.92 12.77
C MET A 97 -7.21 8.04 12.29
N VAL A 98 -8.41 8.62 12.25
CA VAL A 98 -9.54 8.06 11.51
C VAL A 98 -9.54 8.69 10.12
N VAL A 99 -9.59 7.86 9.08
CA VAL A 99 -9.52 8.31 7.69
C VAL A 99 -10.62 7.66 6.85
N THR A 100 -10.89 8.25 5.69
CA THR A 100 -11.71 7.63 4.64
C THR A 100 -10.80 7.19 3.51
N ALA A 101 -10.86 5.91 3.15
CA ALA A 101 -10.13 5.36 2.02
C ALA A 101 -10.85 5.69 0.73
N VAL A 102 -10.19 6.41 -0.17
CA VAL A 102 -10.73 6.81 -1.48
C VAL A 102 -9.83 6.27 -2.56
N PRO A 103 -10.27 5.25 -3.32
CA PRO A 103 -9.48 4.73 -4.43
C PRO A 103 -9.26 5.82 -5.48
N LEU A 104 -8.04 5.90 -6.00
CA LEU A 104 -7.75 6.73 -7.17
C LEU A 104 -8.30 6.05 -8.42
N THR A 105 -8.59 6.85 -9.45
CA THR A 105 -8.94 6.29 -10.77
C THR A 105 -7.74 5.52 -11.35
N PRO A 106 -7.94 4.62 -12.34
CA PRO A 106 -6.83 3.95 -13.00
C PRO A 106 -5.79 4.92 -13.56
N GLU A 107 -6.21 6.02 -14.16
CA GLU A 107 -5.32 7.06 -14.69
C GLU A 107 -4.53 7.76 -13.58
N GLN A 108 -5.18 8.10 -12.49
CA GLN A 108 -4.51 8.69 -11.31
C GLN A 108 -3.52 7.71 -10.67
N SER A 109 -3.87 6.43 -10.60
CA SER A 109 -2.97 5.38 -10.10
C SER A 109 -1.75 5.22 -11.01
N GLY A 110 -1.94 5.33 -12.31
CA GLY A 110 -0.83 5.32 -13.28
C GLY A 110 0.14 6.48 -13.05
N GLU A 111 -0.39 7.69 -12.92
CA GLU A 111 0.44 8.88 -12.65
C GLU A 111 1.12 8.78 -11.29
N ALA A 112 0.44 8.29 -10.27
CA ALA A 112 1.01 8.09 -8.94
C ALA A 112 2.16 7.07 -8.96
N MET A 113 2.03 5.99 -9.72
CA MET A 113 3.09 4.98 -9.88
C MET A 113 4.30 5.56 -10.62
N ALA A 114 4.08 6.31 -11.69
CA ALA A 114 5.16 6.98 -12.42
C ALA A 114 5.91 7.98 -11.52
N ASP A 115 5.19 8.76 -10.75
CA ASP A 115 5.76 9.69 -9.78
C ASP A 115 6.58 8.97 -8.68
N TYR A 116 6.04 7.90 -8.13
CA TYR A 116 6.74 7.07 -7.16
C TYR A 116 8.05 6.52 -7.73
N ALA A 117 8.04 6.02 -8.97
CA ALA A 117 9.23 5.50 -9.63
C ALA A 117 10.29 6.59 -9.87
N ARG A 118 9.89 7.82 -10.16
CA ARG A 118 10.82 8.96 -10.30
C ARG A 118 11.49 9.31 -8.98
N ARG A 119 10.71 9.32 -7.89
CA ARG A 119 11.21 9.69 -6.55
C ARG A 119 12.00 8.57 -5.88
N HIS A 120 11.64 7.32 -6.16
CA HIS A 120 12.21 6.13 -5.51
C HIS A 120 12.54 5.04 -6.53
N PRO A 121 13.49 5.27 -7.45
CA PRO A 121 13.74 4.35 -8.57
C PRO A 121 14.15 2.95 -8.12
N THR A 122 14.98 2.83 -7.09
CA THR A 122 15.40 1.52 -6.57
C THR A 122 14.24 0.77 -5.93
N ALA A 123 13.45 1.44 -5.10
CA ALA A 123 12.29 0.84 -4.45
C ALA A 123 11.25 0.39 -5.49
N ALA A 124 10.99 1.21 -6.51
CA ALA A 124 10.06 0.89 -7.58
C ALA A 124 10.52 -0.32 -8.38
N LYS A 125 11.82 -0.42 -8.69
CA LYS A 125 12.40 -1.56 -9.39
C LYS A 125 12.27 -2.84 -8.56
N ASN A 126 12.55 -2.76 -7.26
CA ASN A 126 12.41 -3.88 -6.34
C ASN A 126 10.96 -4.33 -6.19
N LEU A 127 10.03 -3.38 -6.11
CA LEU A 127 8.60 -3.69 -6.11
C LEU A 127 8.19 -4.42 -7.38
N GLY A 128 8.62 -3.94 -8.55
CA GLY A 128 8.36 -4.58 -9.83
C GLY A 128 8.81 -6.04 -9.83
N LYS A 129 10.05 -6.31 -9.40
CA LYS A 129 10.58 -7.68 -9.29
C LYS A 129 9.78 -8.54 -8.32
N LEU A 130 9.40 -7.99 -7.17
CA LEU A 130 8.64 -8.70 -6.14
C LEU A 130 7.29 -9.17 -6.66
N ILE A 131 6.59 -8.34 -7.43
CA ILE A 131 5.26 -8.64 -7.98
C ILE A 131 5.31 -9.33 -9.35
N GLY A 132 6.50 -9.64 -9.86
CA GLY A 132 6.67 -10.40 -11.09
C GLY A 132 6.67 -9.57 -12.38
N TYR A 133 6.95 -8.27 -12.30
CA TYR A 133 7.10 -7.40 -13.46
C TYR A 133 8.56 -7.03 -13.68
N ASN A 134 8.97 -6.97 -14.94
CA ASN A 134 10.25 -6.42 -15.35
C ASN A 134 10.00 -5.05 -15.97
N ILE A 135 10.17 -4.00 -15.18
CA ILE A 135 9.80 -2.64 -15.53
C ILE A 135 11.07 -1.80 -15.65
N SER A 136 11.21 -1.04 -16.75
CA SER A 136 12.40 -0.24 -17.00
C SER A 136 12.12 1.21 -17.40
N THR A 137 10.91 1.52 -17.88
CA THR A 137 10.56 2.86 -18.36
C THR A 137 9.43 3.49 -17.54
N GLU A 138 9.37 4.83 -17.56
CA GLU A 138 8.27 5.57 -16.92
C GLU A 138 6.90 5.18 -17.49
N ALA A 139 6.82 5.00 -18.80
CA ALA A 139 5.57 4.57 -19.45
C ALA A 139 5.11 3.19 -18.96
N GLU A 140 6.05 2.26 -18.73
CA GLU A 140 5.74 0.94 -18.18
C GLU A 140 5.27 1.04 -16.71
N TYR A 141 5.89 1.89 -15.89
CA TYR A 141 5.41 2.13 -14.53
C TYR A 141 3.99 2.72 -14.53
N ARG A 142 3.72 3.67 -15.42
CA ARG A 142 2.39 4.25 -15.56
C ARG A 142 1.36 3.20 -15.94
N ALA A 143 1.69 2.31 -16.88
CA ALA A 143 0.82 1.21 -17.28
C ALA A 143 0.55 0.23 -16.13
N VAL A 144 1.56 -0.09 -15.32
CA VAL A 144 1.40 -0.97 -14.15
C VAL A 144 0.49 -0.34 -13.11
N GLY A 145 0.65 0.95 -12.82
CA GLY A 145 -0.23 1.67 -11.88
C GLY A 145 -1.67 1.71 -12.38
N ARG A 146 -1.86 2.00 -13.66
CA ARG A 146 -3.17 2.06 -14.26
C ARG A 146 -3.89 0.70 -14.26
N ASP A 147 -3.17 -0.37 -14.61
CA ASP A 147 -3.79 -1.67 -14.92
C ASP A 147 -3.71 -2.67 -13.76
N SER A 148 -2.74 -2.54 -12.86
CA SER A 148 -2.41 -3.60 -11.91
C SER A 148 -2.19 -3.17 -10.46
N ILE A 149 -1.78 -1.94 -10.21
CA ILE A 149 -1.48 -1.46 -8.86
C ILE A 149 -2.37 -0.27 -8.53
N PRO A 150 -3.54 -0.50 -7.91
CA PRO A 150 -4.40 0.60 -7.50
C PRO A 150 -3.78 1.38 -6.35
N PHE A 151 -3.88 2.70 -6.42
CA PHE A 151 -3.50 3.61 -5.35
C PHE A 151 -4.74 4.11 -4.61
N ILE A 152 -4.59 4.37 -3.34
CA ILE A 152 -5.66 4.80 -2.46
C ILE A 152 -5.23 6.03 -1.67
N ALA A 153 -6.09 7.05 -1.64
CA ALA A 153 -5.93 8.21 -0.77
C ALA A 153 -6.63 7.93 0.57
N LEU A 154 -5.91 8.14 1.66
CA LEU A 154 -6.43 8.04 3.02
C LEU A 154 -6.63 9.45 3.54
N LYS A 155 -7.86 9.95 3.44
CA LYS A 155 -8.23 11.32 3.76
C LYS A 155 -8.70 11.43 5.20
N PRO A 156 -8.24 12.44 5.98
CA PRO A 156 -8.67 12.63 7.36
C PRO A 156 -10.18 12.89 7.43
N ARG A 157 -10.80 12.43 8.51
CA ARG A 157 -12.22 12.63 8.79
C ARG A 157 -12.40 13.68 9.86
#